data_f37bbdeb8082e1ef1595bae2ab80c070
#
_entry.id   f37bbdeb8082e1ef1595bae2ab80c070
#
_cell.length_a   1.000
_cell.length_b   1.000
_cell.length_c   1.000
_cell.angle_alpha   90.00
_cell.angle_beta   90.00
_cell.angle_gamma   90.00
#
_symmetry.space_group_name_H-M   'P 1'
#
loop_
_entity.id
_entity.type
_entity.pdbx_description
1 polymer ?
#
loop_
_entity_poly.entity_id
_entity_poly.type
_entity_poly.pdbx_seq_one_letter_code
_entity_poly.pdbx_strand_id
1 'polypeptide(L)'
;MIVSGEITVPARRNAVFEALQNAPFFASCVEGVHDLKEIDATHYDAVLETKVAYMKFTFKVSVEVTRIAPPDRIEAKIEGTPLSVVGRFTAVSNTDLVEAGDETLVRYSIDAAITGKLGSMGQPVLKSKAREMEKKFAERIRAAFESQHAPVAHTTPATPQAAP
;
A
#
# COMPACT_ATOMS: atom_id res chain seq x y z
N MET A 1 7.11 14.24 10.24
CA MET A 1 6.81 12.97 10.97
C MET A 1 7.27 11.81 10.14
N ILE A 2 8.06 10.94 10.71
CA ILE A 2 8.55 9.76 10.00
C ILE A 2 7.85 8.52 10.52
N VAL A 3 7.32 7.72 9.61
CA VAL A 3 6.72 6.43 9.90
C VAL A 3 7.49 5.38 9.11
N SER A 4 7.97 4.35 9.77
CA SER A 4 8.70 3.28 9.10
C SER A 4 8.28 1.92 9.64
N GLY A 5 8.49 0.89 8.87
CA GLY A 5 8.15 -0.46 9.28
C GLY A 5 8.65 -1.51 8.31
N GLU A 6 8.34 -2.75 8.64
CA GLU A 6 8.71 -3.92 7.85
C GLU A 6 7.52 -4.84 7.72
N ILE A 7 7.35 -5.41 6.53
CA ILE A 7 6.29 -6.37 6.25
C ILE A 7 6.94 -7.57 5.57
N THR A 8 6.70 -8.77 6.09
CA THR A 8 7.15 -10.01 5.45
C THR A 8 6.04 -10.53 4.56
N VAL A 9 6.36 -10.77 3.28
CA VAL A 9 5.39 -11.25 2.29
C VAL A 9 5.82 -12.65 1.82
N PRO A 10 4.91 -13.63 1.81
CA PRO A 10 5.25 -15.01 1.46
C PRO A 10 5.35 -15.22 -0.06
N ALA A 11 6.27 -14.51 -0.67
CA ALA A 11 6.54 -14.62 -2.11
C ALA A 11 7.94 -14.10 -2.41
N ARG A 12 8.48 -14.47 -3.55
CA ARG A 12 9.81 -14.03 -3.95
C ARG A 12 9.82 -12.56 -4.35
N ARG A 13 10.98 -11.96 -4.22
CA ARG A 13 11.17 -10.52 -4.40
C ARG A 13 10.64 -9.99 -5.73
N ASN A 14 10.90 -10.68 -6.82
CA ASN A 14 10.43 -10.22 -8.12
C ASN A 14 8.90 -10.16 -8.19
N ALA A 15 8.22 -11.17 -7.64
CA ALA A 15 6.77 -11.20 -7.64
C ALA A 15 6.19 -10.10 -6.76
N VAL A 16 6.80 -9.84 -5.61
CA VAL A 16 6.36 -8.78 -4.72
C VAL A 16 6.59 -7.42 -5.36
N PHE A 17 7.73 -7.25 -6.01
CA PHE A 17 8.05 -6.00 -6.68
C PHE A 17 7.04 -5.69 -7.79
N GLU A 18 6.74 -6.66 -8.63
CA GLU A 18 5.73 -6.49 -9.68
C GLU A 18 4.36 -6.13 -9.11
N ALA A 19 3.97 -6.77 -8.03
CA ALA A 19 2.69 -6.49 -7.40
C ALA A 19 2.64 -5.07 -6.84
N LEU A 20 3.72 -4.60 -6.22
CA LEU A 20 3.76 -3.25 -5.66
C LEU A 20 3.77 -2.17 -6.74
N GLN A 21 4.23 -2.50 -7.95
CA GLN A 21 4.16 -1.57 -9.07
C GLN A 21 2.80 -1.55 -9.73
N ASN A 22 1.99 -2.57 -9.52
CA ASN A 22 0.67 -2.65 -10.12
C ASN A 22 -0.28 -1.77 -9.31
N ALA A 23 -0.64 -0.62 -9.85
CA ALA A 23 -1.45 0.35 -9.13
C ALA A 23 -2.81 -0.18 -8.68
N PRO A 24 -3.58 -0.92 -9.52
CA PRO A 24 -4.83 -1.50 -9.05
C PRO A 24 -4.63 -2.49 -7.90
N PHE A 25 -3.60 -3.32 -7.96
CA PHE A 25 -3.32 -4.25 -6.88
C PHE A 25 -2.94 -3.52 -5.59
N PHE A 26 -2.01 -2.56 -5.69
CA PHE A 26 -1.58 -1.78 -4.53
C PHE A 26 -2.78 -1.08 -3.88
N ALA A 27 -3.61 -0.43 -4.68
CA ALA A 27 -4.80 0.26 -4.18
C ALA A 27 -5.76 -0.70 -3.48
N SER A 28 -5.87 -1.94 -3.98
CA SER A 28 -6.75 -2.93 -3.36
C SER A 28 -6.28 -3.35 -1.97
N CYS A 29 -5.00 -3.17 -1.68
CA CYS A 29 -4.43 -3.49 -0.36
C CYS A 29 -4.58 -2.34 0.64
N VAL A 30 -4.90 -1.14 0.19
CA VAL A 30 -5.08 0.01 1.08
C VAL A 30 -6.57 0.21 1.35
N GLU A 31 -6.95 0.06 2.60
CA GLU A 31 -8.34 0.19 2.97
C GLU A 31 -8.83 1.61 2.75
N GLY A 32 -10.00 1.75 2.13
CA GLY A 32 -10.64 3.05 1.91
C GLY A 32 -10.28 3.74 0.61
N VAL A 33 -9.40 3.15 -0.19
CA VAL A 33 -9.03 3.72 -1.49
C VAL A 33 -10.02 3.28 -2.56
N HIS A 34 -10.47 4.23 -3.36
CA HIS A 34 -11.34 3.96 -4.51
C HIS A 34 -11.13 5.02 -5.60
N ASP A 35 -11.79 4.86 -6.72
CA ASP A 35 -11.71 5.78 -7.86
C ASP A 35 -10.26 5.99 -8.34
N LEU A 36 -9.51 4.90 -8.42
CA LEU A 36 -8.15 4.97 -8.92
C LEU A 36 -8.14 5.35 -10.39
N LYS A 37 -7.29 6.33 -10.74
CA LYS A 37 -7.04 6.74 -12.11
C LYS A 37 -5.55 6.67 -12.38
N GLU A 38 -5.17 5.93 -13.39
CA GLU A 38 -3.79 5.87 -13.83
C GLU A 38 -3.59 6.97 -14.87
N ILE A 39 -2.97 8.08 -14.47
CA ILE A 39 -2.76 9.22 -15.35
C ILE A 39 -1.71 8.86 -16.40
N ASP A 40 -0.61 8.26 -15.95
CA ASP A 40 0.42 7.69 -16.82
C ASP A 40 1.17 6.62 -16.02
N ALA A 41 2.29 6.14 -16.53
CA ALA A 41 3.03 5.04 -15.90
C ALA A 41 3.56 5.34 -14.50
N THR A 42 3.68 6.62 -14.14
CA THR A 42 4.25 7.04 -12.86
C THR A 42 3.36 7.97 -12.05
N HIS A 43 2.19 8.33 -12.57
CA HIS A 43 1.28 9.26 -11.90
C HIS A 43 -0.09 8.64 -11.74
N TYR A 44 -0.61 8.67 -10.52
CA TYR A 44 -1.90 8.08 -10.17
C TYR A 44 -2.70 9.04 -9.30
N ASP A 45 -4.02 9.05 -9.48
CA ASP A 45 -4.94 9.76 -8.59
C ASP A 45 -5.91 8.76 -8.00
N ALA A 46 -6.36 9.02 -6.79
CA ALA A 46 -7.35 8.18 -6.13
C ALA A 46 -8.10 8.99 -5.06
N VAL A 47 -9.11 8.38 -4.49
CA VAL A 47 -9.83 8.92 -3.34
C VAL A 47 -9.57 8.00 -2.16
N LEU A 48 -9.23 8.56 -1.01
CA LEU A 48 -9.05 7.81 0.22
C LEU A 48 -10.09 8.28 1.23
N GLU A 49 -10.92 7.36 1.71
CA GLU A 49 -11.85 7.63 2.80
C GLU A 49 -11.39 6.87 4.03
N THR A 50 -11.18 7.58 5.12
CA THR A 50 -10.69 6.94 6.35
C THR A 50 -11.10 7.74 7.59
N LYS A 51 -11.16 7.06 8.73
CA LYS A 51 -11.39 7.72 10.01
C LYS A 51 -10.06 7.90 10.71
N VAL A 52 -9.84 9.10 11.24
CA VAL A 52 -8.71 9.36 12.12
C VAL A 52 -9.31 9.79 13.46
N ALA A 53 -9.05 9.01 14.50
CA ALA A 53 -9.76 9.09 15.77
C ALA A 53 -11.27 8.88 15.50
N TYR A 54 -12.10 9.83 15.82
CA TYR A 54 -13.55 9.72 15.56
C TYR A 54 -14.01 10.54 14.35
N MET A 55 -13.09 11.18 13.64
CA MET A 55 -13.44 12.03 12.50
C MET A 55 -13.21 11.31 11.18
N LYS A 56 -14.19 11.44 10.29
CA LYS A 56 -14.08 10.87 8.95
C LYS A 56 -13.49 11.89 7.99
N PHE A 57 -12.50 11.47 7.23
CA PHE A 57 -11.87 12.31 6.20
C PHE A 57 -12.01 11.65 4.84
N THR A 58 -12.20 12.48 3.82
CA THR A 58 -12.11 12.07 2.42
C THR A 58 -11.02 12.91 1.77
N PHE A 59 -10.03 12.25 1.19
CA PHE A 59 -8.91 12.91 0.55
C PHE A 59 -8.90 12.65 -0.95
N LYS A 60 -8.56 13.69 -1.72
CA LYS A 60 -8.06 13.47 -3.06
C LYS A 60 -6.57 13.21 -2.92
N VAL A 61 -6.11 12.09 -3.45
CA VAL A 61 -4.71 11.66 -3.32
C VAL A 61 -4.08 11.61 -4.69
N SER A 62 -2.88 12.17 -4.79
CA SER A 62 -2.05 12.08 -6.00
C SER A 62 -0.73 11.41 -5.63
N VAL A 63 -0.30 10.48 -6.46
CA VAL A 63 0.96 9.76 -6.26
C VAL A 63 1.82 9.91 -7.50
N GLU A 64 3.07 10.25 -7.27
CA GLU A 64 4.09 10.25 -8.33
C GLU A 64 5.19 9.27 -7.93
N VAL A 65 5.40 8.23 -8.74
CA VAL A 65 6.52 7.31 -8.54
C VAL A 65 7.76 7.97 -9.11
N THR A 66 8.70 8.33 -8.24
CA THR A 66 9.88 9.11 -8.62
C THR A 66 11.08 8.28 -8.98
N ARG A 67 11.10 7.03 -8.52
CA ARG A 67 12.19 6.11 -8.85
C ARG A 67 11.72 4.66 -8.77
N ILE A 68 12.09 3.89 -9.77
CA ILE A 68 11.87 2.44 -9.80
C ILE A 68 13.21 1.80 -10.10
N ALA A 69 13.71 1.00 -9.17
CA ALA A 69 14.97 0.25 -9.33
C ALA A 69 14.68 -1.23 -9.08
N PRO A 70 14.22 -1.96 -10.12
CA PRO A 70 13.86 -3.36 -9.97
C PRO A 70 15.05 -4.23 -9.63
N PRO A 71 14.86 -5.21 -8.81
CA PRO A 71 13.68 -5.52 -8.00
C PRO A 71 13.80 -5.00 -6.57
N ASP A 72 14.60 -3.97 -6.36
CA ASP A 72 15.07 -3.56 -5.04
C ASP A 72 14.33 -2.41 -4.41
N ARG A 73 13.95 -1.40 -5.18
CA ARG A 73 13.54 -0.13 -4.57
C ARG A 73 12.50 0.61 -5.37
N ILE A 74 11.54 1.20 -4.67
CA ILE A 74 10.53 2.10 -5.23
C ILE A 74 10.47 3.35 -4.35
N GLU A 75 10.52 4.52 -4.98
CA GLU A 75 10.37 5.80 -4.29
C GLU A 75 9.18 6.54 -4.89
N ALA A 76 8.42 7.22 -4.05
CA ALA A 76 7.23 7.94 -4.49
C ALA A 76 6.98 9.19 -3.66
N LYS A 77 6.30 10.16 -4.26
CA LYS A 77 5.76 11.33 -3.59
C LYS A 77 4.26 11.20 -3.55
N ILE A 78 3.66 11.56 -2.43
CA ILE A 78 2.22 11.45 -2.21
C ILE A 78 1.70 12.78 -1.71
N GLU A 79 0.58 13.23 -2.27
CA GLU A 79 -0.11 14.41 -1.80
C GLU A 79 -1.56 14.05 -1.55
N GLY A 80 -2.10 14.54 -0.44
CA GLY A 80 -3.51 14.34 -0.13
C GLY A 80 -4.15 15.65 0.30
N THR A 81 -5.32 15.94 -0.25
CA THR A 81 -6.08 17.14 0.07
C THR A 81 -7.44 16.73 0.62
N PRO A 82 -7.73 17.07 1.89
CA PRO A 82 -9.05 16.80 2.45
C PRO A 82 -10.11 17.61 1.72
N LEU A 83 -11.28 17.03 1.49
CA LEU A 83 -12.32 17.72 0.72
C LEU A 83 -13.15 18.69 1.54
N SER A 84 -13.32 18.43 2.82
CA SER A 84 -14.27 19.20 3.65
C SER A 84 -13.63 20.03 4.74
N VAL A 85 -12.31 19.99 4.88
CA VAL A 85 -11.60 20.76 5.90
C VAL A 85 -10.34 21.34 5.29
N VAL A 86 -9.82 22.39 5.92
CA VAL A 86 -8.57 23.00 5.47
C VAL A 86 -7.40 22.14 5.93
N GLY A 87 -6.44 21.96 5.05
CA GLY A 87 -5.24 21.22 5.37
C GLY A 87 -4.64 20.54 4.16
N ARG A 88 -3.53 19.90 4.39
CA ARG A 88 -2.79 19.20 3.35
C ARG A 88 -1.88 18.15 3.98
N PHE A 89 -1.69 17.09 3.24
CA PHE A 89 -0.78 16.05 3.60
C PHE A 89 0.17 15.82 2.42
N THR A 90 1.45 15.80 2.69
CA THR A 90 2.46 15.45 1.69
C THR A 90 3.39 14.43 2.30
N ALA A 91 3.88 13.50 1.49
CA ALA A 91 4.80 12.48 1.97
C ALA A 91 5.78 12.07 0.88
N VAL A 92 6.96 11.63 1.33
CA VAL A 92 7.93 10.97 0.47
C VAL A 92 8.10 9.58 1.03
N SER A 93 7.92 8.57 0.19
CA SER A 93 8.06 7.18 0.61
C SER A 93 9.23 6.51 -0.09
N ASN A 94 9.93 5.69 0.67
CA ASN A 94 11.01 4.84 0.17
C ASN A 94 10.69 3.41 0.58
N THR A 95 10.71 2.50 -0.37
CA THR A 95 10.42 1.09 -0.11
C THR A 95 11.54 0.24 -0.66
N ASP A 96 12.12 -0.59 0.19
CA ASP A 96 13.17 -1.53 -0.19
C ASP A 96 12.67 -2.96 -0.01
N LEU A 97 13.00 -3.81 -0.99
CA LEU A 97 12.64 -5.22 -0.96
C LEU A 97 13.90 -6.05 -0.75
N VAL A 98 13.90 -6.83 0.32
CA VAL A 98 15.06 -7.65 0.69
C VAL A 98 14.67 -9.11 0.63
N GLU A 99 15.48 -9.92 -0.03
CA GLU A 99 15.23 -11.36 -0.09
C GLU A 99 15.41 -11.99 1.28
N ALA A 100 14.48 -12.89 1.63
CA ALA A 100 14.53 -13.62 2.88
C ALA A 100 14.10 -15.07 2.59
N GLY A 101 14.96 -15.81 1.91
CA GLY A 101 14.64 -17.16 1.44
C GLY A 101 13.58 -17.10 0.35
N ASP A 102 12.48 -17.80 0.56
CA ASP A 102 11.36 -17.78 -0.37
C ASP A 102 10.39 -16.64 -0.09
N GLU A 103 10.69 -15.84 0.90
CA GLU A 103 9.87 -14.70 1.29
C GLU A 103 10.58 -13.40 0.96
N THR A 104 9.88 -12.30 1.08
CA THR A 104 10.44 -10.96 0.89
C THR A 104 10.15 -10.09 2.10
N LEU A 105 11.19 -9.40 2.57
CA LEU A 105 11.03 -8.40 3.60
C LEU A 105 10.88 -7.05 2.90
N VAL A 106 9.74 -6.42 3.09
CA VAL A 106 9.47 -5.09 2.54
C VAL A 106 9.70 -4.07 3.65
N ARG A 107 10.74 -3.26 3.50
CA ARG A 107 11.06 -2.19 4.43
C ARG A 107 10.63 -0.88 3.84
N TYR A 108 9.91 -0.10 4.60
CA TYR A 108 9.47 1.20 4.10
C TYR A 108 9.73 2.32 5.11
N SER A 109 9.88 3.52 4.59
CA SER A 109 9.97 4.74 5.38
C SER A 109 9.18 5.82 4.67
N ILE A 110 8.32 6.50 5.41
CA ILE A 110 7.48 7.57 4.90
C ILE A 110 7.76 8.81 5.74
N ASP A 111 8.19 9.88 5.08
CA ASP A 111 8.37 11.17 5.74
C ASP A 111 7.20 12.06 5.34
N ALA A 112 6.33 12.36 6.29
CA ALA A 112 5.08 13.05 6.06
C ALA A 112 5.03 14.43 6.72
N ALA A 113 4.46 15.39 6.01
CA ALA A 113 4.15 16.71 6.53
C ALA A 113 2.64 16.89 6.44
N ILE A 114 2.02 17.19 7.56
CA ILE A 114 0.57 17.27 7.68
C ILE A 114 0.19 18.59 8.31
N THR A 115 -0.69 19.34 7.66
CA THR A 115 -1.13 20.65 8.12
C THR A 115 -2.64 20.72 8.29
N GLY A 116 -3.13 21.81 8.90
CA GLY A 116 -4.56 22.05 9.03
C GLY A 116 -5.21 21.18 10.10
N LYS A 117 -6.48 20.87 9.89
CA LYS A 117 -7.29 20.13 10.87
C LYS A 117 -6.69 18.78 11.22
N LEU A 118 -6.24 18.05 10.22
CA LEU A 118 -5.65 16.73 10.43
C LEU A 118 -4.36 16.85 11.25
N GLY A 119 -3.51 17.83 10.88
CA GLY A 119 -2.24 18.05 11.59
C GLY A 119 -2.44 18.43 13.06
N SER A 120 -3.54 19.10 13.37
CA SER A 120 -3.83 19.52 14.73
C SER A 120 -4.16 18.37 15.67
N MET A 121 -4.39 17.17 15.16
CA MET A 121 -4.67 16.00 16.00
C MET A 121 -3.44 15.50 16.74
N GLY A 122 -2.24 15.87 16.27
CA GLY A 122 -0.99 15.52 16.95
C GLY A 122 -0.37 14.21 16.47
N GLN A 123 0.92 14.10 16.63
CA GLN A 123 1.68 12.95 16.15
C GLN A 123 1.24 11.60 16.71
N PRO A 124 0.93 11.47 18.02
CA PRO A 124 0.51 10.16 18.54
C PRO A 124 -0.72 9.61 17.83
N VAL A 125 -1.70 10.46 17.55
CA VAL A 125 -2.92 10.04 16.85
C VAL A 125 -2.61 9.66 15.41
N LEU A 126 -1.80 10.46 14.73
CA LEU A 126 -1.43 10.20 13.35
C LEU A 126 -0.58 8.94 13.20
N LYS A 127 0.35 8.71 14.12
CA LYS A 127 1.15 7.48 14.11
C LYS A 127 0.31 6.25 14.40
N SER A 128 -0.65 6.37 15.30
CA SER A 128 -1.57 5.26 15.59
C SER A 128 -2.37 4.89 14.34
N LYS A 129 -2.83 5.89 13.58
CA LYS A 129 -3.54 5.64 12.34
C LYS A 129 -2.65 4.99 11.29
N ALA A 130 -1.40 5.43 11.18
CA ALA A 130 -0.45 4.84 10.25
C ALA A 130 -0.20 3.36 10.58
N ARG A 131 -0.09 3.02 11.84
CA ARG A 131 0.09 1.62 12.26
C ARG A 131 -1.13 0.78 11.94
N GLU A 132 -2.31 1.31 12.13
CA GLU A 132 -3.54 0.61 11.78
C GLU A 132 -3.59 0.33 10.28
N MET A 133 -3.25 1.33 9.46
CA MET A 133 -3.22 1.17 8.00
C MET A 133 -2.17 0.16 7.56
N GLU A 134 -1.01 0.18 8.20
CA GLU A 134 0.05 -0.80 7.93
C GLU A 134 -0.43 -2.22 8.20
N LYS A 135 -1.08 -2.43 9.33
CA LYS A 135 -1.55 -3.75 9.70
C LYS A 135 -2.54 -4.29 8.66
N LYS A 136 -3.47 -3.47 8.25
CA LYS A 136 -4.46 -3.89 7.24
C LYS A 136 -3.83 -4.12 5.88
N PHE A 137 -2.89 -3.28 5.50
CA PHE A 137 -2.15 -3.47 4.26
C PHE A 137 -1.39 -4.79 4.28
N ALA A 138 -0.68 -5.06 5.37
CA ALA A 138 0.08 -6.30 5.51
C ALA A 138 -0.82 -7.53 5.44
N GLU A 139 -1.97 -7.49 6.08
CA GLU A 139 -2.94 -8.58 6.05
C GLU A 139 -3.42 -8.84 4.62
N ARG A 140 -3.73 -7.78 3.89
CA ARG A 140 -4.26 -7.91 2.54
C ARG A 140 -3.23 -8.38 1.53
N ILE A 141 -2.02 -7.87 1.60
CA ILE A 141 -0.97 -8.29 0.67
C ILE A 141 -0.57 -9.75 0.94
N ARG A 142 -0.48 -10.15 2.20
CA ARG A 142 -0.20 -11.53 2.54
C ARG A 142 -1.30 -12.47 2.06
N ALA A 143 -2.55 -12.11 2.29
CA ALA A 143 -3.67 -12.90 1.85
C ALA A 143 -3.69 -13.08 0.34
N ALA A 144 -3.37 -12.05 -0.40
CA ALA A 144 -3.33 -12.12 -1.85
C ALA A 144 -2.28 -13.13 -2.34
N PHE A 145 -1.09 -13.12 -1.73
CA PHE A 145 -0.04 -14.05 -2.12
C PHE A 145 -0.30 -15.47 -1.61
N GLU A 146 -0.84 -15.64 -0.43
CA GLU A 146 -1.21 -16.93 0.09
C GLU A 146 -2.29 -17.57 -0.76
N SER A 147 -3.26 -16.80 -1.17
CA SER A 147 -4.33 -17.28 -2.03
C SER A 147 -3.82 -17.77 -3.38
N GLN A 148 -2.79 -17.16 -3.92
CA GLN A 148 -2.18 -17.60 -5.17
C GLN A 148 -1.48 -18.96 -5.04
N HIS A 149 -0.99 -19.28 -3.85
CA HIS A 149 -0.31 -20.55 -3.65
C HIS A 149 -1.25 -21.67 -3.26
N ALA A 150 -2.20 -21.38 -2.42
CA ALA A 150 -3.07 -22.41 -1.87
C ALA A 150 -3.91 -23.14 -2.89
N PRO A 151 -4.64 -22.51 -3.70
CA PRO A 151 -5.59 -23.19 -4.56
C PRO A 151 -5.02 -23.96 -5.66
N VAL A 152 -3.91 -23.63 -6.02
CA VAL A 152 -3.35 -24.28 -7.09
C VAL A 152 -3.40 -25.68 -7.01
N ALA A 153 -3.03 -26.13 -5.95
CA ALA A 153 -2.92 -27.49 -5.80
C ALA A 153 -4.20 -28.14 -5.91
N HIS A 154 -5.15 -27.50 -5.47
CA HIS A 154 -6.36 -28.17 -5.36
C HIS A 154 -7.02 -28.40 -6.62
N THR A 155 -6.89 -27.52 -7.44
CA THR A 155 -7.67 -27.66 -8.52
C THR A 155 -7.36 -28.73 -9.30
N THR A 156 -6.41 -29.07 -9.14
CA THR A 156 -6.17 -30.01 -9.86
C THR A 156 -6.77 -31.10 -9.87
N PRO A 157 -7.09 -31.28 -9.29
CA PRO A 157 -7.63 -32.46 -9.26
C PRO A 157 -8.49 -32.60 -10.33
N ALA A 158 -8.65 -32.06 -10.63
CA ALA A 158 -9.53 -32.26 -11.38
C ALA A 158 -9.38 -33.02 -12.36
N THR A 159 -9.11 -33.08 -12.18
CA THR A 159 -9.30 -33.60 -12.71
C THR A 159 -9.57 -34.42 -13.11
N PRO A 160 -9.62 -34.69 -13.21
CA PRO A 160 -9.96 -35.39 -13.48
C PRO A 160 -10.54 -35.85 -14.17
N GLN A 161 -10.54 -35.81 -14.36
CA GLN A 161 -11.10 -36.21 -14.80
C GLN A 161 -11.37 -36.87 -15.38
N ALA A 162 -11.17 -36.89 -15.47
CA ALA A 162 -11.41 -37.37 -16.00
C ALA A 162 -11.69 -38.27 -16.45
N ALA A 163 -11.75 -38.53 -16.56
CA ALA A 163 -12.00 -39.42 -16.78
C ALA A 163 -12.53 -40.13 -17.61
N PRO A 164 -12.66 -40.59 -17.92
CA PRO A 164 -13.16 -41.32 -18.71
C PRO A 164 -13.74 -42.12 -19.07
#